data_9330519cb9a3a97da6e8bc9aab0d8736
#
_entry.id   9330519cb9a3a97da6e8bc9aab0d8736
#
_cell.length_a   1.000
_cell.length_b   1.000
_cell.length_c   1.000
_cell.angle_alpha   90.00
_cell.angle_beta   90.00
_cell.angle_gamma   90.00
#
_symmetry.space_group_name_H-M   'P 1'
#
loop_
_entity.id
_entity.type
_entity.pdbx_description
1 polymer ?
#
loop_
_entity_poly.entity_id
_entity_poly.type
_entity_poly.pdbx_seq_one_letter_code
_entity_poly.pdbx_strand_id
1 'polypeptide(L)'
;QYFHSNIYAIAEDNQGEMWVGTRGNGLKIGDSWYRNEVSDPASLSENNVFSLFRDRKDRMWIGTFGGGLELAEPTTDGKYKFRHFLQQKFGLRMVRVIEEDDNGMIWVGTSEGVCIFHPDSLIADSDDYHLFNYTNGTFCSNEIRCIYRDTKGRMWVGTSGSGLNLCEPEDNYRSLKYEHYGTSEGLVNDVIQSILGDNNGNLWVATE
;
A
#
# COMPACT_ATOMS: atom_id res chain seq x y z
N GLN A 1 -25.76 2.90 9.36
CA GLN A 1 -24.90 3.92 10.01
C GLN A 1 -24.35 4.84 8.94
N TYR A 2 -24.56 6.15 9.03
CA TYR A 2 -24.02 7.12 8.07
C TYR A 2 -22.59 7.46 8.50
N PHE A 3 -21.63 7.34 7.56
CA PHE A 3 -20.29 7.84 7.76
C PHE A 3 -20.27 9.35 7.50
N HIS A 4 -19.84 10.13 8.47
CA HIS A 4 -19.64 11.59 8.31
C HIS A 4 -18.27 11.95 7.72
N SER A 5 -17.60 10.97 7.10
CA SER A 5 -16.23 11.11 6.55
C SER A 5 -16.12 10.38 5.22
N ASN A 6 -15.22 10.84 4.37
CA ASN A 6 -14.91 10.14 3.13
C ASN A 6 -14.27 8.79 3.45
N ILE A 7 -14.74 7.74 2.78
CA ILE A 7 -14.16 6.40 2.83
C ILE A 7 -13.07 6.34 1.76
N TYR A 8 -11.88 5.88 2.14
CA TYR A 8 -10.76 5.69 1.24
C TYR A 8 -10.43 4.23 0.96
N ALA A 9 -10.68 3.34 1.92
CA ALA A 9 -10.36 1.93 1.78
C ALA A 9 -11.44 1.06 2.43
N ILE A 10 -11.69 -0.09 1.82
CA ILE A 10 -12.57 -1.13 2.37
C ILE A 10 -11.84 -2.47 2.15
N ALA A 11 -11.81 -3.29 3.18
CA ALA A 11 -11.33 -4.66 3.11
C ALA A 11 -12.21 -5.58 3.98
N GLU A 12 -12.14 -6.87 3.72
CA GLU A 12 -12.79 -7.91 4.51
C GLU A 12 -11.71 -8.85 5.04
N ASP A 13 -11.77 -9.19 6.33
CA ASP A 13 -10.87 -10.15 6.92
C ASP A 13 -11.33 -11.61 6.66
N ASN A 14 -10.60 -12.59 7.20
CA ASN A 14 -10.91 -14.00 7.02
C ASN A 14 -12.13 -14.48 7.84
N GLN A 15 -12.68 -13.63 8.70
CA GLN A 15 -13.88 -13.89 9.48
C GLN A 15 -15.14 -13.24 8.87
N GLY A 16 -14.97 -12.49 7.77
CA GLY A 16 -16.04 -11.73 7.11
C GLY A 16 -16.31 -10.38 7.77
N GLU A 17 -15.41 -9.91 8.66
CA GLU A 17 -15.56 -8.60 9.28
C GLU A 17 -15.08 -7.50 8.34
N MET A 18 -15.88 -6.45 8.23
CA MET A 18 -15.58 -5.31 7.35
C MET A 18 -14.66 -4.30 8.02
N TRP A 19 -13.60 -3.95 7.33
CA TRP A 19 -12.63 -2.94 7.68
C TRP A 19 -12.83 -1.71 6.79
N VAL A 20 -12.99 -0.52 7.38
CA VAL A 20 -13.30 0.71 6.66
C VAL A 20 -12.31 1.81 7.06
N GLY A 21 -11.43 2.17 6.15
CA GLY A 21 -10.49 3.27 6.31
C GLY A 21 -11.10 4.60 5.90
N THR A 22 -10.94 5.63 6.72
CA THR A 22 -11.58 6.94 6.51
C THR A 22 -10.57 8.09 6.47
N ARG A 23 -11.04 9.22 5.93
CA ARG A 23 -10.33 10.50 6.01
C ARG A 23 -10.65 11.18 7.34
N GLY A 24 -9.70 11.13 8.28
CA GLY A 24 -9.74 11.90 9.52
C GLY A 24 -10.49 11.27 10.69
N ASN A 25 -11.25 10.16 10.49
CA ASN A 25 -11.96 9.49 11.56
C ASN A 25 -11.34 8.14 12.00
N GLY A 26 -10.19 7.78 11.43
CA GLY A 26 -9.50 6.54 11.74
C GLY A 26 -10.04 5.33 10.98
N LEU A 27 -9.99 4.17 11.61
CA LEU A 27 -10.36 2.86 11.09
C LEU A 27 -11.58 2.32 11.83
N LYS A 28 -12.59 1.87 11.08
CA LYS A 28 -13.71 1.11 11.64
C LYS A 28 -13.52 -0.37 11.32
N ILE A 29 -13.61 -1.23 12.34
CA ILE A 29 -13.59 -2.69 12.20
C ILE A 29 -14.89 -3.19 12.85
N GLY A 30 -15.77 -3.79 12.06
CA GLY A 30 -17.09 -4.14 12.52
C GLY A 30 -17.83 -2.94 13.12
N ASP A 31 -18.18 -3.02 14.39
CA ASP A 31 -18.80 -1.92 15.13
C ASP A 31 -17.81 -1.04 15.91
N SER A 32 -16.54 -1.41 15.97
CA SER A 32 -15.51 -0.73 16.75
C SER A 32 -14.77 0.32 15.94
N TRP A 33 -14.46 1.46 16.57
CA TRP A 33 -13.61 2.50 16.01
C TRP A 33 -12.22 2.50 16.65
N TYR A 34 -11.21 2.59 15.80
CA TYR A 34 -9.81 2.75 16.19
C TYR A 34 -9.29 4.09 15.67
N ARG A 35 -8.63 4.83 16.53
CA ARG A 35 -8.12 6.17 16.24
C ARG A 35 -6.71 6.35 16.78
N ASN A 36 -6.04 7.39 16.28
CA ASN A 36 -4.80 7.85 16.87
C ASN A 36 -5.08 8.37 18.29
N GLU A 37 -4.35 7.85 19.25
CA GLU A 37 -4.32 8.29 20.65
C GLU A 37 -2.88 8.62 21.03
N VAL A 38 -2.56 9.90 21.19
CA VAL A 38 -1.19 10.38 21.43
C VAL A 38 -0.53 9.72 22.66
N SER A 39 -1.32 9.32 23.64
CA SER A 39 -0.87 8.65 24.86
C SER A 39 -0.68 7.14 24.72
N ASP A 40 -1.16 6.54 23.62
CA ASP A 40 -1.06 5.10 23.36
C ASP A 40 -0.23 4.82 22.09
N PRO A 41 1.04 4.41 22.24
CA PRO A 41 1.90 4.10 21.08
C PRO A 41 1.46 2.87 20.30
N ALA A 42 0.51 2.08 20.78
CA ALA A 42 -0.07 0.95 20.10
C ALA A 42 -1.42 1.27 19.41
N SER A 43 -1.89 2.53 19.50
CA SER A 43 -3.03 3.03 18.73
C SER A 43 -2.63 3.28 17.27
N LEU A 44 -3.59 3.61 16.39
CA LEU A 44 -3.26 4.07 15.04
C LEU A 44 -2.30 5.26 15.08
N SER A 45 -1.32 5.29 14.21
CA SER A 45 -0.38 6.42 14.10
C SER A 45 -1.02 7.68 13.52
N GLU A 46 -2.12 7.52 12.74
CA GLU A 46 -2.82 8.60 12.06
C GLU A 46 -4.27 8.22 11.76
N ASN A 47 -5.17 9.23 11.77
CA ASN A 47 -6.60 9.02 11.50
C ASN A 47 -6.98 9.04 10.01
N ASN A 48 -6.03 9.33 9.13
CA ASN A 48 -6.23 9.24 7.69
C ASN A 48 -5.77 7.87 7.19
N VAL A 49 -6.70 6.93 7.06
CA VAL A 49 -6.44 5.57 6.59
C VAL A 49 -6.73 5.48 5.10
N PHE A 50 -5.69 5.35 4.26
CA PHE A 50 -5.78 5.39 2.80
C PHE A 50 -5.89 4.04 2.14
N SER A 51 -5.26 3.00 2.73
CA SER A 51 -5.24 1.67 2.16
C SER A 51 -5.36 0.61 3.24
N LEU A 52 -5.99 -0.49 2.88
CA LEU A 52 -6.15 -1.71 3.67
C LEU A 52 -5.82 -2.89 2.78
N PHE A 53 -4.99 -3.79 3.27
CA PHE A 53 -4.59 -4.96 2.51
C PHE A 53 -4.48 -6.19 3.41
N ARG A 54 -5.14 -7.29 3.02
CA ARG A 54 -5.02 -8.59 3.68
C ARG A 54 -4.03 -9.45 2.90
N ASP A 55 -2.91 -9.81 3.53
CA ASP A 55 -1.91 -10.67 2.91
C ASP A 55 -2.32 -12.16 2.93
N ARG A 56 -1.56 -13.00 2.25
CA ARG A 56 -1.81 -14.46 2.16
C ARG A 56 -1.76 -15.21 3.49
N LYS A 57 -1.25 -14.59 4.56
CA LYS A 57 -1.26 -15.11 5.93
C LYS A 57 -2.38 -14.50 6.79
N ASP A 58 -3.37 -13.86 6.16
CA ASP A 58 -4.51 -13.21 6.80
C ASP A 58 -4.12 -12.06 7.75
N ARG A 59 -2.98 -11.43 7.55
CA ARG A 59 -2.59 -10.23 8.30
C ARG A 59 -3.13 -8.99 7.61
N MET A 60 -3.65 -8.05 8.40
CA MET A 60 -4.19 -6.79 7.90
C MET A 60 -3.14 -5.69 7.99
N TRP A 61 -2.70 -5.23 6.82
CA TRP A 61 -1.79 -4.10 6.65
C TRP A 61 -2.58 -2.84 6.38
N ILE A 62 -2.16 -1.74 6.99
CA ILE A 62 -2.85 -0.46 6.97
C ILE A 62 -1.90 0.60 6.48
N GLY A 63 -2.27 1.31 5.41
CA GLY A 63 -1.53 2.46 4.92
C GLY A 63 -2.20 3.75 5.35
N THR A 64 -1.43 4.66 5.94
CA THR A 64 -1.93 5.94 6.43
C THR A 64 -1.31 7.13 5.72
N PHE A 65 -1.96 8.28 5.80
CA PHE A 65 -1.46 9.56 5.33
C PHE A 65 -0.89 10.37 6.51
N GLY A 66 0.39 10.19 6.77
CA GLY A 66 1.11 10.84 7.86
C GLY A 66 1.80 9.87 8.82
N GLY A 67 1.26 8.67 8.98
CA GLY A 67 1.73 7.65 9.91
C GLY A 67 2.55 6.51 9.31
N GLY A 68 2.56 6.36 7.98
CA GLY A 68 3.27 5.28 7.28
C GLY A 68 2.48 3.98 7.18
N LEU A 69 3.16 2.86 7.34
CA LEU A 69 2.61 1.50 7.27
C LEU A 69 2.40 0.95 8.67
N GLU A 70 1.28 0.28 8.86
CA GLU A 70 0.94 -0.39 10.12
C GLU A 70 0.49 -1.82 9.91
N LEU A 71 0.69 -2.64 10.92
CA LEU A 71 0.15 -4.00 11.02
C LEU A 71 -0.83 -4.06 12.18
N ALA A 72 -2.06 -4.51 11.92
CA ALA A 72 -3.01 -4.79 12.98
C ALA A 72 -2.68 -6.14 13.66
N GLU A 73 -2.50 -6.13 14.95
CA GLU A 73 -2.24 -7.31 15.77
C GLU A 73 -3.41 -7.55 16.72
N PRO A 74 -4.09 -8.72 16.66
CA PRO A 74 -5.20 -9.01 17.54
C PRO A 74 -4.74 -9.15 18.99
N THR A 75 -5.56 -8.65 19.90
CA THR A 75 -5.36 -8.77 21.36
C THR A 75 -6.27 -9.84 21.96
N THR A 76 -5.96 -10.28 23.16
CA THR A 76 -6.72 -11.37 23.84
C THR A 76 -8.16 -10.99 24.19
N ASP A 77 -8.51 -9.71 24.21
CA ASP A 77 -9.86 -9.20 24.45
C ASP A 77 -10.66 -8.98 23.14
N GLY A 78 -10.14 -9.47 22.01
CA GLY A 78 -10.81 -9.36 20.71
C GLY A 78 -10.72 -7.99 20.04
N LYS A 79 -9.82 -7.13 20.51
CA LYS A 79 -9.49 -5.84 19.89
C LYS A 79 -8.22 -5.95 19.07
N TYR A 80 -7.76 -4.80 18.58
CA TYR A 80 -6.52 -4.67 17.83
C TYR A 80 -5.62 -3.61 18.45
N LYS A 81 -4.32 -3.86 18.39
CA LYS A 81 -3.23 -2.89 18.55
C LYS A 81 -2.50 -2.78 17.22
N PHE A 82 -1.79 -1.68 17.01
CA PHE A 82 -1.16 -1.37 15.74
C PHE A 82 0.36 -1.25 15.92
N ARG A 83 1.09 -2.01 15.14
CA ARG A 83 2.55 -1.92 15.08
C ARG A 83 2.94 -1.09 13.88
N HIS A 84 3.79 -0.08 14.07
CA HIS A 84 4.15 0.92 13.09
C HIS A 84 5.48 0.61 12.41
N PHE A 85 5.54 0.85 11.09
CA PHE A 85 6.70 0.62 10.25
C PHE A 85 6.95 1.81 9.31
N LEU A 86 8.18 1.92 8.78
CA LEU A 86 8.59 2.84 7.70
C LEU A 86 8.63 4.33 8.06
N GLN A 87 8.23 4.74 9.26
CA GLN A 87 8.24 6.15 9.66
C GLN A 87 9.64 6.69 9.96
N GLN A 88 10.51 5.86 10.57
CA GLN A 88 11.69 6.37 11.26
C GLN A 88 12.90 6.57 10.34
N LYS A 89 13.07 5.76 9.31
CA LYS A 89 14.32 5.71 8.54
C LYS A 89 14.34 6.61 7.30
N PHE A 90 13.20 6.78 6.61
CA PHE A 90 13.12 7.56 5.36
C PHE A 90 11.94 8.54 5.32
N GLY A 91 11.27 8.77 6.42
CA GLY A 91 10.11 9.66 6.46
C GLY A 91 8.93 9.16 5.60
N LEU A 92 8.85 7.86 5.32
CA LEU A 92 7.77 7.26 4.53
C LEU A 92 6.45 7.37 5.28
N ARG A 93 5.82 8.53 5.18
CA ARG A 93 4.62 8.87 5.93
C ARG A 93 3.32 8.66 5.17
N MET A 94 3.38 8.66 3.82
CA MET A 94 2.19 8.50 2.98
C MET A 94 2.22 7.15 2.29
N VAL A 95 1.37 6.23 2.75
CA VAL A 95 1.15 4.92 2.13
C VAL A 95 -0.19 4.94 1.40
N ARG A 96 -0.17 4.89 0.07
CA ARG A 96 -1.37 4.99 -0.79
C ARG A 96 -1.94 3.65 -1.17
N VAL A 97 -1.08 2.66 -1.38
CA VAL A 97 -1.47 1.35 -1.90
C VAL A 97 -0.54 0.28 -1.33
N ILE A 98 -1.09 -0.89 -1.10
CA ILE A 98 -0.38 -2.08 -0.63
C ILE A 98 -0.83 -3.24 -1.52
N GLU A 99 0.11 -4.03 -2.02
CA GLU A 99 -0.15 -5.22 -2.84
C GLU A 99 0.85 -6.33 -2.48
N GLU A 100 0.54 -7.58 -2.80
CA GLU A 100 1.41 -8.73 -2.56
C GLU A 100 1.69 -9.44 -3.88
N ASP A 101 2.97 -9.72 -4.18
CA ASP A 101 3.34 -10.50 -5.36
C ASP A 101 3.25 -12.02 -5.14
N ASP A 102 3.49 -12.79 -6.20
CA ASP A 102 3.39 -14.26 -6.16
C ASP A 102 4.43 -14.90 -5.23
N ASN A 103 5.53 -14.22 -4.94
CA ASN A 103 6.57 -14.68 -4.03
C ASN A 103 6.28 -14.33 -2.56
N GLY A 104 5.18 -13.62 -2.27
CA GLY A 104 4.80 -13.19 -0.94
C GLY A 104 5.52 -11.93 -0.46
N MET A 105 6.13 -11.20 -1.37
CA MET A 105 6.70 -9.89 -1.07
C MET A 105 5.59 -8.84 -1.07
N ILE A 106 5.58 -8.00 -0.06
CA ILE A 106 4.66 -6.85 0.02
C ILE A 106 5.28 -5.65 -0.70
N TRP A 107 4.49 -5.05 -1.56
CA TRP A 107 4.80 -3.84 -2.32
C TRP A 107 3.97 -2.69 -1.78
N VAL A 108 4.63 -1.63 -1.36
CA VAL A 108 3.97 -0.45 -0.78
C VAL A 108 4.27 0.77 -1.65
N GLY A 109 3.22 1.36 -2.21
CA GLY A 109 3.31 2.60 -2.96
C GLY A 109 3.18 3.81 -2.04
N THR A 110 4.18 4.68 -2.08
CA THR A 110 4.29 5.85 -1.22
C THR A 110 4.49 7.14 -2.02
N SER A 111 4.56 8.29 -1.34
CA SER A 111 5.01 9.56 -1.93
C SER A 111 6.52 9.61 -2.18
N GLU A 112 7.27 8.65 -1.65
CA GLU A 112 8.74 8.61 -1.73
C GLU A 112 9.27 7.47 -2.61
N GLY A 113 8.38 6.67 -3.21
CA GLY A 113 8.71 5.55 -4.08
C GLY A 113 7.94 4.28 -3.78
N VAL A 114 8.41 3.18 -4.37
CA VAL A 114 7.94 1.81 -4.09
C VAL A 114 8.82 1.19 -3.03
N CYS A 115 8.23 0.76 -1.93
CA CYS A 115 8.92 0.02 -0.88
C CYS A 115 8.55 -1.47 -0.99
N ILE A 116 9.54 -2.36 -1.03
CA ILE A 116 9.32 -3.81 -1.15
C ILE A 116 10.01 -4.52 0.01
N PHE A 117 9.32 -5.45 0.66
CA PHE A 117 9.84 -6.24 1.78
C PHE A 117 9.16 -7.61 1.88
N HIS A 118 9.87 -8.54 2.51
CA HIS A 118 9.24 -9.78 2.98
C HIS A 118 8.55 -9.51 4.32
N PRO A 119 7.24 -9.77 4.46
CA PRO A 119 6.51 -9.37 5.66
C PRO A 119 7.03 -10.00 6.96
N ASP A 120 7.48 -11.26 6.93
CA ASP A 120 8.02 -11.90 8.14
C ASP A 120 9.38 -11.28 8.53
N SER A 121 10.22 -10.91 7.54
CA SER A 121 11.50 -10.24 7.79
C SER A 121 11.28 -8.85 8.38
N LEU A 122 10.33 -8.07 7.81
CA LEU A 122 9.99 -6.75 8.34
C LEU A 122 9.44 -6.83 9.78
N ILE A 123 8.62 -7.84 10.09
CA ILE A 123 8.08 -8.05 11.44
C ILE A 123 9.19 -8.44 12.43
N ALA A 124 10.18 -9.25 11.99
CA ALA A 124 11.32 -9.65 12.81
C ALA A 124 12.35 -8.51 12.97
N ASP A 125 12.60 -7.75 11.91
CA ASP A 125 13.48 -6.58 11.88
C ASP A 125 12.78 -5.46 11.12
N SER A 126 12.31 -4.45 11.83
CA SER A 126 11.48 -3.37 11.29
C SER A 126 12.16 -2.51 10.22
N ASP A 127 13.45 -2.74 9.94
CA ASP A 127 14.25 -2.00 8.95
C ASP A 127 14.58 -2.83 7.69
N ASP A 128 14.10 -4.06 7.58
CA ASP A 128 14.37 -4.93 6.43
C ASP A 128 13.41 -4.66 5.27
N TYR A 129 13.75 -3.65 4.47
CA TYR A 129 13.02 -3.29 3.25
C TYR A 129 13.88 -2.59 2.20
N HIS A 130 13.44 -2.59 0.94
CA HIS A 130 14.09 -1.94 -0.20
C HIS A 130 13.21 -0.82 -0.74
N LEU A 131 13.76 0.40 -0.85
CA LEU A 131 13.08 1.57 -1.42
C LEU A 131 13.62 1.88 -2.81
N PHE A 132 12.71 1.92 -3.80
CA PHE A 132 12.99 2.27 -5.18
C PHE A 132 12.31 3.59 -5.53
N ASN A 133 13.09 4.59 -5.95
CA ASN A 133 12.56 5.90 -6.30
C ASN A 133 13.46 6.67 -7.28
N TYR A 134 12.98 7.81 -7.75
CA TYR A 134 13.72 8.70 -8.64
C TYR A 134 14.93 9.34 -7.93
N THR A 135 14.79 9.70 -6.67
CA THR A 135 15.82 10.40 -5.90
C THR A 135 17.10 9.58 -5.74
N ASN A 136 16.98 8.27 -5.56
CA ASN A 136 18.12 7.35 -5.50
C ASN A 136 18.46 6.71 -6.85
N GLY A 137 17.75 7.08 -7.94
CA GLY A 137 18.00 6.61 -9.29
C GLY A 137 17.60 5.16 -9.57
N THR A 138 16.77 4.56 -8.71
CA THR A 138 16.37 3.14 -8.82
C THR A 138 14.99 2.95 -9.44
N PHE A 139 14.19 4.02 -9.58
CA PHE A 139 12.89 4.00 -10.23
C PHE A 139 12.55 5.33 -10.90
N CYS A 140 11.56 5.35 -11.79
CA CYS A 140 11.20 6.51 -12.63
C CYS A 140 10.47 7.63 -11.87
N SER A 141 9.94 7.37 -10.67
CA SER A 141 9.15 8.35 -9.91
C SER A 141 9.29 8.13 -8.41
N ASN A 142 9.06 9.20 -7.64
CA ASN A 142 8.86 9.11 -6.20
C ASN A 142 7.36 8.88 -5.88
N GLU A 143 6.45 9.52 -6.61
CA GLU A 143 5.03 9.52 -6.24
C GLU A 143 4.28 8.36 -6.89
N ILE A 144 3.99 7.32 -6.09
CA ILE A 144 3.25 6.14 -6.52
C ILE A 144 1.76 6.34 -6.22
N ARG A 145 0.92 6.08 -7.21
CA ARG A 145 -0.54 6.21 -7.11
C ARG A 145 -1.25 4.90 -6.90
N CYS A 146 -0.85 3.88 -7.66
CA CYS A 146 -1.46 2.55 -7.61
C CYS A 146 -0.44 1.47 -7.92
N ILE A 147 -0.67 0.28 -7.39
CA ILE A 147 0.06 -0.95 -7.71
C ILE A 147 -1.01 -2.01 -7.99
N TYR A 148 -0.78 -2.83 -9.00
CA TYR A 148 -1.70 -3.87 -9.39
C TYR A 148 -0.93 -5.13 -9.81
N ARG A 149 -1.30 -6.27 -9.24
CA ARG A 149 -0.83 -7.59 -9.67
C ARG A 149 -1.81 -8.18 -10.66
N ASP A 150 -1.38 -8.42 -11.88
CA ASP A 150 -2.23 -9.00 -12.91
C ASP A 150 -2.39 -10.53 -12.77
N THR A 151 -3.26 -11.11 -13.58
CA THR A 151 -3.55 -12.56 -13.58
C THR A 151 -2.36 -13.44 -13.98
N LYS A 152 -1.27 -12.84 -14.48
CA LYS A 152 0.00 -13.53 -14.81
C LYS A 152 1.06 -13.32 -13.72
N GLY A 153 0.70 -12.71 -12.60
CA GLY A 153 1.61 -12.41 -11.49
C GLY A 153 2.54 -11.22 -11.73
N ARG A 154 2.34 -10.44 -12.80
CA ARG A 154 3.17 -9.28 -13.12
C ARG A 154 2.74 -8.08 -12.28
N MET A 155 3.72 -7.31 -11.83
CA MET A 155 3.49 -6.13 -11.00
C MET A 155 3.48 -4.86 -11.86
N TRP A 156 2.38 -4.14 -11.82
CA TRP A 156 2.16 -2.89 -12.52
C TRP A 156 2.13 -1.73 -11.53
N VAL A 157 2.89 -0.69 -11.80
CA VAL A 157 3.01 0.49 -10.93
C VAL A 157 2.62 1.73 -11.71
N GLY A 158 1.55 2.38 -11.25
CA GLY A 158 1.09 3.67 -11.77
C GLY A 158 1.61 4.82 -10.93
N THR A 159 2.06 5.88 -11.59
CA THR A 159 2.72 7.03 -10.97
C THR A 159 1.98 8.33 -11.21
N SER A 160 2.34 9.38 -10.47
CA SER A 160 1.87 10.75 -10.70
C SER A 160 2.83 11.47 -11.66
N GLY A 161 2.64 11.26 -12.97
CA GLY A 161 3.37 11.98 -14.01
C GLY A 161 4.53 11.23 -14.68
N SER A 162 4.79 9.96 -14.32
CA SER A 162 5.75 9.08 -15.02
C SER A 162 5.06 7.81 -15.51
N GLY A 163 3.81 7.91 -15.94
CA GLY A 163 3.07 6.84 -16.60
C GLY A 163 2.89 5.56 -15.79
N LEU A 164 2.65 4.49 -16.54
CA LEU A 164 2.47 3.12 -16.07
C LEU A 164 3.78 2.34 -16.26
N ASN A 165 4.15 1.52 -15.31
CA ASN A 165 5.39 0.75 -15.35
C ASN A 165 5.14 -0.71 -15.04
N LEU A 166 5.61 -1.59 -15.92
CA LEU A 166 5.71 -3.02 -15.65
C LEU A 166 7.02 -3.27 -14.91
N CYS A 167 6.94 -3.76 -13.68
CA CYS A 167 8.08 -3.92 -12.80
C CYS A 167 8.49 -5.39 -12.67
N GLU A 168 9.78 -5.65 -12.75
CA GLU A 168 10.39 -6.96 -12.59
C GLU A 168 11.51 -6.88 -11.54
N PRO A 169 11.36 -7.49 -10.37
CA PRO A 169 12.41 -7.54 -9.36
C PRO A 169 13.59 -8.42 -9.84
N GLU A 170 14.80 -7.93 -9.61
CA GLU A 170 16.05 -8.64 -9.89
C GLU A 170 16.90 -8.73 -8.61
N ASP A 171 17.95 -9.54 -8.64
CA ASP A 171 18.90 -9.72 -7.53
C ASP A 171 18.23 -9.91 -6.16
N ASN A 172 17.25 -10.81 -6.11
CA ASN A 172 16.48 -11.08 -4.90
C ASN A 172 15.87 -9.81 -4.28
N TYR A 173 15.18 -9.01 -5.10
CA TYR A 173 14.53 -7.73 -4.76
C TYR A 173 15.49 -6.59 -4.37
N ARG A 174 16.79 -6.69 -4.65
CA ARG A 174 17.75 -5.60 -4.41
C ARG A 174 17.80 -4.60 -5.54
N SER A 175 17.35 -4.99 -6.74
CA SER A 175 17.19 -4.11 -7.90
C SER A 175 15.81 -4.31 -8.53
N LEU A 176 15.33 -3.27 -9.21
CA LEU A 176 14.05 -3.23 -9.87
C LEU A 176 14.25 -2.81 -11.32
N LYS A 177 14.03 -3.74 -12.26
CA LYS A 177 13.88 -3.42 -13.67
C LYS A 177 12.44 -3.02 -13.94
N TYR A 178 12.23 -2.07 -14.84
CA TYR A 178 10.90 -1.67 -15.23
C TYR A 178 10.83 -1.30 -16.72
N GLU A 179 9.69 -1.60 -17.32
CA GLU A 179 9.32 -1.18 -18.67
C GLU A 179 8.26 -0.09 -18.56
N HIS A 180 8.55 1.06 -19.20
CA HIS A 180 7.73 2.25 -19.08
C HIS A 180 6.71 2.36 -20.21
N TYR A 181 5.50 2.80 -19.86
CA TYR A 181 4.42 3.12 -20.78
C TYR A 181 3.89 4.50 -20.42
N GLY A 182 4.05 5.45 -21.31
CA GLY A 182 3.60 6.83 -21.16
C GLY A 182 2.74 7.30 -22.33
N THR A 183 2.60 8.60 -22.47
CA THR A 183 1.88 9.22 -23.58
C THR A 183 2.53 8.93 -24.94
N SER A 184 3.85 8.73 -24.99
CA SER A 184 4.58 8.28 -26.19
C SER A 184 4.22 6.85 -26.61
N GLU A 185 3.84 5.98 -25.69
CA GLU A 185 3.39 4.60 -25.91
C GLU A 185 1.88 4.48 -26.07
N GLY A 186 1.15 5.60 -26.01
CA GLY A 186 -0.29 5.65 -26.33
C GLY A 186 -1.21 5.86 -25.13
N LEU A 187 -0.69 6.12 -23.94
CA LEU A 187 -1.55 6.56 -22.84
C LEU A 187 -2.09 7.98 -23.09
N VAL A 188 -3.27 8.28 -22.59
CA VAL A 188 -3.90 9.59 -22.70
C VAL A 188 -3.18 10.63 -21.82
N ASN A 189 -2.69 10.21 -20.66
CA ASN A 189 -1.98 11.04 -19.70
C ASN A 189 -1.01 10.20 -18.87
N ASP A 190 0.10 10.80 -18.41
CA ASP A 190 1.13 10.13 -17.60
C ASP A 190 0.79 10.11 -16.10
N VAL A 191 -0.33 10.73 -15.68
CA VAL A 191 -0.85 10.60 -14.31
C VAL A 191 -1.81 9.43 -14.25
N ILE A 192 -1.39 8.35 -13.61
CA ILE A 192 -2.19 7.12 -13.47
C ILE A 192 -2.96 7.18 -12.16
N GLN A 193 -4.28 7.07 -12.24
CA GLN A 193 -5.16 7.11 -11.06
C GLN A 193 -5.45 5.71 -10.51
N SER A 194 -5.71 4.75 -11.38
CA SER A 194 -6.00 3.37 -10.98
C SER A 194 -5.75 2.37 -12.12
N ILE A 195 -5.56 1.13 -11.75
CA ILE A 195 -5.37 -0.01 -12.66
C ILE A 195 -6.32 -1.11 -12.23
N LEU A 196 -6.97 -1.75 -13.21
CA LEU A 196 -7.81 -2.91 -13.01
C LEU A 196 -7.61 -3.90 -14.15
N GLY A 197 -7.48 -5.17 -13.86
CA GLY A 197 -7.48 -6.23 -14.86
C GLY A 197 -8.86 -6.86 -15.06
N ASP A 198 -9.14 -7.32 -16.27
CA ASP A 198 -10.30 -8.16 -16.54
C ASP A 198 -9.92 -9.65 -16.64
N ASN A 199 -10.95 -10.52 -16.75
CA ASN A 199 -10.76 -11.96 -16.87
C ASN A 199 -10.16 -12.40 -18.23
N ASN A 200 -10.05 -11.48 -19.20
CA ASN A 200 -9.45 -11.72 -20.51
C ASN A 200 -7.96 -11.35 -20.57
N GLY A 201 -7.42 -10.83 -19.45
CA GLY A 201 -6.03 -10.39 -19.34
C GLY A 201 -5.78 -8.98 -19.87
N ASN A 202 -6.83 -8.18 -20.10
CA ASN A 202 -6.68 -6.77 -20.40
C ASN A 202 -6.48 -5.96 -19.12
N LEU A 203 -5.70 -4.89 -19.22
CA LEU A 203 -5.57 -3.88 -18.18
C LEU A 203 -6.39 -2.64 -18.55
N TRP A 204 -7.23 -2.22 -17.63
CA TRP A 204 -7.94 -0.95 -17.68
C TRP A 204 -7.17 0.05 -16.84
N VAL A 205 -6.73 1.13 -17.46
CA VAL A 205 -5.91 2.16 -16.83
C VAL A 205 -6.68 3.46 -16.85
N ALA A 206 -6.98 3.99 -15.67
CA ALA A 206 -7.57 5.31 -15.53
C ALA A 206 -6.47 6.37 -15.39
N THR A 207 -6.56 7.43 -16.16
CA THR A 207 -5.66 8.59 -16.13
C THR A 207 -6.42 9.87 -15.77
N GLU A 208 -5.72 10.97 -15.50
CA GLU A 208 -6.35 12.28 -15.38
C GLU A 208 -6.81 12.82 -16.74
#